data_68c64c668c2d3a7aa273ae8994c132cb
#
_entry.id   68c64c668c2d3a7aa273ae8994c132cb
#
_cell.length_a   1.000
_cell.length_b   1.000
_cell.length_c   1.000
_cell.angle_alpha   90.00
_cell.angle_beta   90.00
_cell.angle_gamma   90.00
#
_symmetry.space_group_name_H-M   'P 1'
#
loop_
_entity.id
_entity.type
_entity.pdbx_description
1 polymer ?
#
loop_
_entity_poly.entity_id
_entity_poly.type
_entity_poly.pdbx_seq_one_letter_code
_entity_poly.pdbx_strand_id
1 'polypeptide(L)'
;MSEQYEPEVDDYVIWDRGEYGKDEGWVYFKGDEVDNEKRIKSGWNPVARYITIETGVRPKPQHQLDDSPMHKYVHTLLLCYDSSWHQLKFIKKRESPIVQHYAHYDDRT
;
A
#
# COMPACT_ATOMS: atom_id res chain seq x y z
N MET A 1 -4.17 9.21 -26.58
CA MET A 1 -3.15 8.88 -25.58
C MET A 1 -3.84 8.60 -24.25
N SER A 2 -3.61 7.46 -23.70
CA SER A 2 -4.24 7.12 -22.43
C SER A 2 -3.44 7.72 -21.29
N GLU A 3 -4.14 8.21 -20.31
CA GLU A 3 -3.49 8.69 -19.09
C GLU A 3 -3.12 7.50 -18.22
N GLN A 4 -1.95 7.58 -17.63
CA GLN A 4 -1.56 6.57 -16.67
C GLN A 4 -2.36 6.77 -15.39
N TYR A 5 -2.87 5.67 -14.85
CA TYR A 5 -3.55 5.69 -13.56
C TYR A 5 -2.58 6.12 -12.46
N GLU A 6 -2.98 7.08 -11.68
CA GLU A 6 -2.21 7.47 -10.50
C GLU A 6 -2.97 6.99 -9.26
N PRO A 7 -2.39 6.04 -8.52
CA PRO A 7 -3.08 5.50 -7.35
C PRO A 7 -3.16 6.51 -6.22
N GLU A 8 -4.23 6.43 -5.45
CA GLU A 8 -4.46 7.23 -4.26
C GLU A 8 -4.75 6.32 -3.09
N VAL A 9 -4.47 6.82 -1.88
CA VAL A 9 -4.81 6.09 -0.66
C VAL A 9 -6.32 5.81 -0.65
N ASP A 10 -6.69 4.61 -0.23
CA ASP A 10 -8.07 4.10 -0.20
C ASP A 10 -8.61 3.62 -1.55
N ASP A 11 -7.79 3.62 -2.59
CA ASP A 11 -8.16 2.93 -3.82
C ASP A 11 -8.02 1.43 -3.63
N TYR A 12 -8.96 0.66 -4.16
CA TYR A 12 -8.83 -0.78 -4.27
C TYR A 12 -8.33 -1.08 -5.68
N VAL A 13 -7.19 -1.75 -5.77
CA VAL A 13 -6.51 -1.96 -7.05
C VAL A 13 -6.15 -3.42 -7.25
N ILE A 14 -6.02 -3.80 -8.50
CA ILE A 14 -5.40 -5.07 -8.89
C ILE A 14 -4.06 -4.75 -9.50
N TRP A 15 -3.01 -5.38 -8.99
CA TRP A 15 -1.67 -5.26 -9.54
C TRP A 15 -1.41 -6.50 -10.39
N ASP A 16 -1.50 -6.33 -11.71
CA ASP A 16 -1.31 -7.41 -12.66
C ASP A 16 0.11 -7.37 -13.20
N ARG A 17 0.92 -8.32 -12.74
CA ARG A 17 2.31 -8.45 -13.14
C ARG A 17 2.50 -9.50 -14.23
N GLY A 18 1.43 -9.81 -14.97
CA GLY A 18 1.48 -10.80 -16.04
C GLY A 18 1.76 -12.20 -15.51
N GLU A 19 2.80 -12.82 -16.03
CA GLU A 19 3.14 -14.19 -15.63
C GLU A 19 3.65 -14.30 -14.19
N TYR A 20 3.98 -13.15 -13.56
CA TYR A 20 4.37 -13.14 -12.14
C TYR A 20 3.17 -13.13 -11.20
N GLY A 21 1.96 -13.09 -11.76
CA GLY A 21 0.75 -13.18 -10.98
C GLY A 21 0.06 -11.86 -10.73
N LYS A 22 -1.05 -11.94 -10.03
CA LYS A 22 -1.85 -10.78 -9.69
C LYS A 22 -2.02 -10.71 -8.18
N ASP A 23 -1.99 -9.50 -7.65
CA ASP A 23 -2.35 -9.23 -6.28
C ASP A 23 -3.39 -8.13 -6.27
N GLU A 24 -4.24 -8.11 -5.26
CA GLU A 24 -5.25 -7.08 -5.13
C GLU A 24 -5.37 -6.64 -3.69
N GLY A 25 -5.72 -5.39 -3.50
CA GLY A 25 -5.87 -4.84 -2.16
C GLY A 25 -6.08 -3.35 -2.17
N TRP A 26 -6.08 -2.80 -0.97
CA TRP A 26 -6.27 -1.36 -0.76
C TRP A 26 -4.94 -0.65 -0.77
N VAL A 27 -4.88 0.51 -1.42
CA VAL A 27 -3.71 1.39 -1.30
C VAL A 27 -3.69 1.92 0.13
N TYR A 28 -2.66 1.54 0.86
CA TYR A 28 -2.53 1.84 2.28
C TYR A 28 -1.77 3.15 2.51
N PHE A 29 -0.72 3.37 1.74
CA PHE A 29 0.17 4.51 1.91
C PHE A 29 0.69 4.93 0.55
N LYS A 30 0.88 6.24 0.38
CA LYS A 30 1.45 6.78 -0.86
C LYS A 30 2.62 7.69 -0.48
N GLY A 31 3.81 7.30 -0.92
CA GLY A 31 5.03 8.06 -0.68
C GLY A 31 5.37 8.89 -1.91
N ASP A 32 4.78 10.07 -2.01
CA ASP A 32 5.00 10.96 -3.15
C ASP A 32 5.35 12.39 -2.73
N GLU A 33 5.51 12.62 -1.43
CA GLU A 33 5.79 13.95 -0.89
C GLU A 33 7.27 14.28 -0.86
N VAL A 34 8.04 13.68 -1.79
CA VAL A 34 9.46 13.92 -1.87
C VAL A 34 9.72 15.03 -2.88
N ASP A 35 10.35 16.09 -2.45
CA ASP A 35 10.76 17.16 -3.35
C ASP A 35 12.08 16.78 -4.02
N ASN A 36 11.98 16.10 -5.15
CA ASN A 36 13.15 15.65 -5.88
C ASN A 36 13.95 16.80 -6.46
N GLU A 37 13.31 17.90 -6.81
CA GLU A 37 14.02 19.08 -7.29
C GLU A 37 14.93 19.62 -6.21
N LYS A 38 14.44 19.74 -5.00
CA LYS A 38 15.24 20.21 -3.87
C LYS A 38 16.37 19.24 -3.54
N ARG A 39 16.08 17.93 -3.63
CA ARG A 39 17.09 16.90 -3.38
C ARG A 39 18.24 17.01 -4.38
N ILE A 40 17.91 17.16 -5.65
CA ILE A 40 18.92 17.28 -6.71
C ILE A 40 19.79 18.53 -6.50
N LYS A 41 19.16 19.64 -6.17
CA LYS A 41 19.90 20.88 -5.90
C LYS A 41 20.84 20.77 -4.69
N SER A 42 20.50 19.90 -3.76
CA SER A 42 21.32 19.66 -2.56
C SER A 42 22.35 18.55 -2.76
N GLY A 43 22.45 18.01 -3.96
CA GLY A 43 23.41 16.94 -4.26
C GLY A 43 22.92 15.54 -3.93
N TRP A 44 21.63 15.37 -3.62
CA TRP A 44 21.04 14.07 -3.34
C TRP A 44 20.43 13.49 -4.61
N ASN A 45 20.40 12.18 -4.68
CA ASN A 45 19.74 11.51 -5.79
C ASN A 45 18.23 11.61 -5.65
N PRO A 46 17.47 11.64 -6.77
CA PRO A 46 16.01 11.58 -6.70
C PRO A 46 15.54 10.26 -6.13
N VAL A 47 14.37 10.28 -5.51
CA VAL A 47 13.75 9.11 -4.92
C VAL A 47 12.49 8.78 -5.70
N ALA A 48 12.28 7.48 -5.97
CA ALA A 48 11.08 7.04 -6.66
C ALA A 48 9.85 7.23 -5.79
N ARG A 49 8.73 7.58 -6.43
CA ARG A 49 7.43 7.59 -5.78
C ARG A 49 6.97 6.13 -5.64
N TYR A 50 6.16 5.86 -4.64
CA TYR A 50 5.69 4.50 -4.42
C TYR A 50 4.37 4.49 -3.67
N ILE A 51 3.70 3.35 -3.73
CA ILE A 51 2.56 3.06 -2.86
C ILE A 51 2.80 1.74 -2.16
N THR A 52 2.07 1.52 -1.07
CA THR A 52 1.98 0.20 -0.48
C THR A 52 0.55 -0.30 -0.64
N ILE A 53 0.39 -1.58 -0.93
CA ILE A 53 -0.91 -2.21 -1.16
C ILE A 53 -1.10 -3.25 -0.06
N GLU A 54 -2.18 -3.10 0.70
CA GLU A 54 -2.55 -4.06 1.73
C GLU A 54 -3.30 -5.21 1.08
N THR A 55 -2.69 -6.39 1.04
CA THR A 55 -3.25 -7.53 0.30
C THR A 55 -3.95 -8.55 1.18
N GLY A 56 -3.77 -8.48 2.49
CA GLY A 56 -4.45 -9.43 3.34
C GLY A 56 -4.30 -9.08 4.81
N VAL A 57 -5.30 -9.48 5.57
CA VAL A 57 -5.28 -9.36 7.03
C VAL A 57 -5.64 -10.73 7.57
N ARG A 58 -4.82 -11.23 8.44
CA ARG A 58 -5.04 -12.56 9.02
C ARG A 58 -4.63 -12.57 10.48
N PRO A 59 -5.19 -13.48 11.30
CA PRO A 59 -4.77 -13.60 12.68
C PRO A 59 -3.31 -14.00 12.76
N LYS A 60 -2.60 -13.49 13.75
CA LYS A 60 -1.24 -13.92 14.02
C LYS A 60 -1.24 -15.38 14.48
N PRO A 61 -0.24 -16.18 14.07
CA PRO A 61 0.00 -17.47 14.67
C PRO A 61 0.24 -17.35 16.16
N GLN A 62 -0.05 -18.40 16.92
CA GLN A 62 0.04 -18.36 18.39
C GLN A 62 1.44 -17.94 18.88
N HIS A 63 2.49 -18.43 18.23
CA HIS A 63 3.85 -18.09 18.65
C HIS A 63 4.15 -16.59 18.53
N GLN A 64 3.54 -15.89 17.55
CA GLN A 64 3.71 -14.45 17.40
C GLN A 64 2.88 -13.68 18.42
N LEU A 65 1.74 -14.22 18.82
CA LEU A 65 0.94 -13.62 19.89
C LEU A 65 1.65 -13.68 21.23
N ASP A 66 2.39 -14.75 21.46
CA ASP A 66 3.16 -14.89 22.70
C ASP A 66 4.27 -13.85 22.79
N ASP A 67 4.89 -13.51 21.65
CA ASP A 67 5.96 -12.53 21.60
C ASP A 67 5.45 -11.10 21.59
N SER A 68 4.32 -10.85 20.94
CA SER A 68 3.78 -9.52 20.75
C SER A 68 2.25 -9.56 20.76
N PRO A 69 1.64 -9.61 21.95
CA PRO A 69 0.19 -9.80 22.06
C PRO A 69 -0.65 -8.57 21.74
N MET A 70 -0.04 -7.39 21.61
CA MET A 70 -0.81 -6.15 21.42
C MET A 70 -1.57 -6.10 20.12
N HIS A 71 -1.05 -6.74 19.07
CA HIS A 71 -1.68 -6.75 17.76
C HIS A 71 -1.97 -8.17 17.35
N LYS A 72 -3.24 -8.53 17.35
CA LYS A 72 -3.68 -9.91 17.07
C LYS A 72 -3.68 -10.26 15.60
N TYR A 73 -3.53 -9.27 14.73
CA TYR A 73 -3.62 -9.46 13.28
C TYR A 73 -2.36 -8.97 12.60
N VAL A 74 -2.04 -9.60 11.49
CA VAL A 74 -0.97 -9.14 10.60
C VAL A 74 -1.56 -8.88 9.24
N HIS A 75 -0.97 -7.95 8.52
CA HIS A 75 -1.34 -7.70 7.14
C HIS A 75 -0.07 -7.64 6.28
N THR A 76 -0.23 -7.95 5.02
CA THR A 76 0.86 -7.91 4.06
C THR A 76 0.75 -6.62 3.26
N LEU A 77 1.84 -5.89 3.23
CA LEU A 77 1.94 -4.66 2.43
C LEU A 77 2.92 -4.92 1.30
N LEU A 78 2.47 -4.73 0.08
CA LEU A 78 3.31 -4.84 -1.10
C LEU A 78 3.78 -3.45 -1.51
N LEU A 79 5.06 -3.33 -1.76
CA LEU A 79 5.66 -2.08 -2.23
C LEU A 79 5.55 -2.02 -3.75
N CYS A 80 4.98 -0.95 -4.27
CA CYS A 80 4.81 -0.75 -5.71
C CYS A 80 5.34 0.61 -6.11
N TYR A 81 6.46 0.63 -6.83
CA TYR A 81 7.06 1.88 -7.30
C TYR A 81 6.30 2.43 -8.50
N ASP A 82 6.43 3.73 -8.72
CA ASP A 82 5.71 4.43 -9.79
C ASP A 82 6.00 3.87 -11.18
N SER A 83 7.17 3.28 -11.38
CA SER A 83 7.49 2.62 -12.65
C SER A 83 6.59 1.42 -12.95
N SER A 84 5.90 0.89 -11.95
CA SER A 84 4.98 -0.24 -12.10
C SER A 84 3.50 0.17 -12.02
N TRP A 85 3.20 1.45 -11.85
CA TRP A 85 1.80 1.87 -11.71
C TRP A 85 0.98 1.64 -12.97
N HIS A 86 1.61 1.54 -14.14
CA HIS A 86 0.92 1.18 -15.38
C HIS A 86 0.32 -0.23 -15.33
N GLN A 87 0.77 -1.06 -14.40
CA GLN A 87 0.25 -2.42 -14.21
C GLN A 87 -0.94 -2.46 -13.27
N LEU A 88 -1.26 -1.34 -12.63
CA LEU A 88 -2.36 -1.28 -11.68
C LEU A 88 -3.68 -1.01 -12.40
N LYS A 89 -4.72 -1.68 -11.92
CA LYS A 89 -6.09 -1.45 -12.40
C LYS A 89 -6.94 -0.98 -11.22
N PHE A 90 -7.51 0.20 -11.34
CA PHE A 90 -8.41 0.74 -10.33
C PHE A 90 -9.74 0.00 -10.34
N ILE A 91 -10.23 -0.38 -9.18
CA ILE A 91 -11.52 -1.08 -9.04
C ILE A 91 -12.55 -0.18 -8.37
N LYS A 92 -12.22 0.36 -7.21
CA LYS A 92 -13.17 1.18 -6.46
C LYS A 92 -12.44 1.99 -5.40
N LYS A 93 -13.11 3.02 -4.90
CA LYS A 93 -12.62 3.83 -3.78
C LYS A 93 -13.30 3.35 -2.51
N ARG A 94 -12.56 3.35 -1.41
CA ARG A 94 -13.12 3.01 -0.10
C ARG A 94 -14.11 4.08 0.33
N GLU A 95 -15.27 3.67 0.79
CA GLU A 95 -16.30 4.59 1.26
C GLU A 95 -16.06 5.05 2.69
N SER A 96 -15.53 4.15 3.52
CA SER A 96 -15.28 4.45 4.92
C SER A 96 -13.89 5.07 5.10
N PRO A 97 -13.74 6.01 6.05
CA PRO A 97 -12.43 6.55 6.35
C PRO A 97 -11.45 5.46 6.76
N ILE A 98 -10.20 5.62 6.34
CA ILE A 98 -9.14 4.66 6.63
C ILE A 98 -8.92 4.49 8.15
N VAL A 99 -9.11 5.57 8.92
CA VAL A 99 -8.97 5.53 10.38
C VAL A 99 -9.92 4.51 10.99
N GLN A 100 -11.16 4.48 10.53
CA GLN A 100 -12.15 3.51 11.01
C GLN A 100 -11.73 2.09 10.64
N HIS A 101 -11.15 1.91 9.49
CA HIS A 101 -10.70 0.60 9.05
C HIS A 101 -9.59 0.05 9.96
N TYR A 102 -8.64 0.88 10.33
CA TYR A 102 -7.53 0.44 11.19
C TYR A 102 -7.93 0.32 12.65
N ALA A 103 -8.81 1.18 13.12
CA ALA A 103 -9.38 1.02 14.45
C ALA A 103 -10.07 -0.32 14.59
N HIS A 104 -10.71 -0.78 13.53
CA HIS A 104 -11.34 -2.07 13.52
C HIS A 104 -10.35 -3.22 13.72
N TYR A 105 -9.16 -3.12 13.19
CA TYR A 105 -8.11 -4.11 13.42
C TYR A 105 -7.56 -4.02 14.83
N ASP A 106 -7.36 -2.82 15.32
CA ASP A 106 -6.77 -2.60 16.64
C ASP A 106 -7.71 -3.00 17.77
N ASP A 107 -8.99 -2.86 17.57
CA ASP A 107 -9.99 -3.23 18.58
C ASP A 107 -9.97 -4.69 18.96
N ARG A 108 -9.27 -5.49 18.20
CA ARG A 108 -9.15 -6.92 18.45
C ARG A 108 -8.00 -7.27 19.34
N THR A 109 -7.19 -6.31 19.64
CA THR A 109 -6.01 -6.52 20.49
C THR A 109 -6.38 -6.54 21.95
#